data_d61ec5aab830c4be0cfc99eeecc389c8
#
_entry.id   d61ec5aab830c4be0cfc99eeecc389c8
#
_cell.length_a   1.000
_cell.length_b   1.000
_cell.length_c   1.000
_cell.angle_alpha   90.00
_cell.angle_beta   90.00
_cell.angle_gamma   90.00
#
_symmetry.space_group_name_H-M   'P 1'
#
loop_
_entity.id
_entity.type
_entity.pdbx_description
1 polymer ?
#
loop_
_entity_poly.entity_id
_entity_poly.type
_entity_poly.pdbx_seq_one_letter_code
_entity_poly.pdbx_strand_id
1 'polypeptide(L)'
;MKKDSRVKAVISLDAVEHNFREMRKNIAEETKMIAVIKADAYGHGAVPVAHLIEDYDYIWGFAAATAEEAIHLREAGITKPILILGIVFDEYFPELVRYEIRPAVCEYEEARKLSDEAVLQKKTVHIHIALDTGMTRIGFADAQENVEEIKKISELPNLEIEGMFTHFARADEYDRSPAMVQLERYLDFSRRVEEAGVEIPLHHCSNSAGIIRMPEANLNIVRAGITIYGIYPSSEVERDIVKLEPVMELKSHVTYVKDVPAGAAISYGGTYVADRKLRVATVPVGYADGYSRQLSNKGWVLIHGRKAPILGRVCMDQFMVDVTEIGDVKKGDEVTLIGRDGDEFIGIEEIGDLCGRFSYEFACDIGPRVPRVYIKNGKEI
;
A
#
# COMPACT_ATOMS: atom_id res chain seq x y z
N MET A 1 -28.11 2.48 16.94
CA MET A 1 -27.91 3.11 15.62
C MET A 1 -26.52 3.70 15.59
N LYS A 2 -25.60 3.16 14.76
CA LYS A 2 -24.33 3.82 14.47
C LYS A 2 -24.67 5.20 13.84
N LYS A 3 -24.07 6.28 14.36
CA LYS A 3 -24.21 7.59 13.71
C LYS A 3 -23.60 7.49 12.32
N ASP A 4 -24.33 7.87 11.27
CA ASP A 4 -23.78 7.99 9.93
C ASP A 4 -22.56 8.90 9.98
N SER A 5 -21.43 8.37 9.57
CA SER A 5 -20.19 9.12 9.49
C SER A 5 -20.29 10.15 8.36
N ARG A 6 -19.83 11.40 8.62
CA ARG A 6 -19.78 12.47 7.59
C ARG A 6 -18.99 12.05 6.34
N VAL A 7 -18.01 11.18 6.51
CA VAL A 7 -17.18 10.55 5.48
C VAL A 7 -16.77 9.17 5.95
N LYS A 8 -16.62 8.23 5.06
CA LYS A 8 -16.13 6.87 5.33
C LYS A 8 -15.34 6.32 4.14
N ALA A 9 -14.30 5.55 4.43
CA ALA A 9 -13.65 4.69 3.46
C ALA A 9 -14.31 3.30 3.54
N VAL A 10 -14.96 2.88 2.49
CA VAL A 10 -15.58 1.55 2.38
C VAL A 10 -14.55 0.62 1.76
N ILE A 11 -14.17 -0.43 2.48
CA ILE A 11 -13.12 -1.38 2.09
C ILE A 11 -13.76 -2.72 1.73
N SER A 12 -13.67 -3.10 0.48
CA SER A 12 -14.16 -4.39 -0.03
C SER A 12 -13.14 -5.49 0.25
N LEU A 13 -13.42 -6.33 1.24
CA LEU A 13 -12.61 -7.52 1.52
C LEU A 13 -12.76 -8.59 0.42
N ASP A 14 -13.88 -8.59 -0.31
CA ASP A 14 -14.07 -9.48 -1.45
C ASP A 14 -13.12 -9.11 -2.60
N ALA A 15 -12.92 -7.80 -2.85
CA ALA A 15 -11.97 -7.31 -3.83
C ALA A 15 -10.51 -7.62 -3.42
N VAL A 16 -10.17 -7.54 -2.12
CA VAL A 16 -8.85 -7.98 -1.61
C VAL A 16 -8.61 -9.45 -1.94
N GLU A 17 -9.56 -10.34 -1.64
CA GLU A 17 -9.43 -11.77 -1.98
C GLU A 17 -9.35 -12.00 -3.49
N HIS A 18 -10.15 -11.29 -4.27
CA HIS A 18 -10.10 -11.36 -5.73
C HIS A 18 -8.68 -11.03 -6.23
N ASN A 19 -8.12 -9.91 -5.79
CA ASN A 19 -6.80 -9.46 -6.20
C ASN A 19 -5.69 -10.47 -5.83
N PHE A 20 -5.76 -11.06 -4.64
CA PHE A 20 -4.83 -12.13 -4.26
C PHE A 20 -4.96 -13.36 -5.15
N ARG A 21 -6.17 -13.80 -5.49
CA ARG A 21 -6.41 -14.93 -6.38
C ARG A 21 -5.91 -14.66 -7.79
N GLU A 22 -6.11 -13.45 -8.31
CA GLU A 22 -5.61 -13.08 -9.64
C GLU A 22 -4.08 -13.06 -9.68
N MET A 23 -3.41 -12.49 -8.69
CA MET A 23 -1.95 -12.56 -8.60
C MET A 23 -1.46 -14.00 -8.44
N ARG A 24 -2.16 -14.83 -7.65
CA ARG A 24 -1.82 -16.25 -7.44
C ARG A 24 -1.81 -17.03 -8.75
N LYS A 25 -2.71 -16.74 -9.69
CA LYS A 25 -2.74 -17.37 -11.03
C LYS A 25 -1.52 -17.03 -11.88
N ASN A 26 -0.84 -15.93 -11.58
CA ASN A 26 0.29 -15.42 -12.37
C ASN A 26 1.67 -15.80 -11.81
N ILE A 27 1.72 -16.66 -10.80
CA ILE A 27 2.96 -17.20 -10.21
C ILE A 27 2.90 -18.74 -10.18
N ALA A 28 4.07 -19.37 -10.07
CA ALA A 28 4.16 -20.81 -9.98
C ALA A 28 3.47 -21.37 -8.71
N GLU A 29 3.04 -22.64 -8.74
CA GLU A 29 2.29 -23.26 -7.65
C GLU A 29 3.10 -23.32 -6.35
N GLU A 30 4.39 -23.55 -6.44
CA GLU A 30 5.32 -23.61 -5.32
C GLU A 30 5.71 -22.24 -4.77
N THR A 31 5.58 -21.17 -5.58
CA THR A 31 5.93 -19.81 -5.16
C THR A 31 4.94 -19.29 -4.11
N LYS A 32 5.47 -18.83 -2.98
CA LYS A 32 4.68 -18.22 -1.90
C LYS A 32 4.57 -16.69 -2.07
N MET A 33 3.67 -16.08 -1.32
CA MET A 33 3.49 -14.63 -1.29
C MET A 33 3.74 -14.04 0.09
N ILE A 34 4.43 -12.91 0.13
CA ILE A 34 4.42 -11.98 1.25
C ILE A 34 3.37 -10.91 0.95
N ALA A 35 2.39 -10.74 1.82
CA ALA A 35 1.45 -9.63 1.73
C ALA A 35 2.05 -8.38 2.36
N VAL A 36 2.31 -7.34 1.55
CA VAL A 36 2.87 -6.08 2.03
C VAL A 36 1.74 -5.20 2.54
N ILE A 37 1.61 -5.10 3.87
CA ILE A 37 0.52 -4.41 4.57
C ILE A 37 1.00 -3.23 5.42
N LYS A 38 2.19 -2.70 5.13
CA LYS A 38 2.75 -1.49 5.76
C LYS A 38 1.85 -0.26 5.56
N ALA A 39 2.08 0.80 6.32
CA ALA A 39 1.29 2.04 6.31
C ALA A 39 -0.21 1.75 6.46
N ASP A 40 -0.55 0.91 7.45
CA ASP A 40 -1.91 0.43 7.71
C ASP A 40 -2.57 -0.16 6.45
N ALA A 41 -1.85 -1.09 5.77
CA ALA A 41 -2.27 -1.66 4.48
C ALA A 41 -2.53 -0.57 3.43
N TYR A 42 -1.59 0.38 3.28
CA TYR A 42 -1.74 1.54 2.39
C TYR A 42 -3.04 2.32 2.66
N GLY A 43 -3.37 2.47 3.94
CA GLY A 43 -4.58 3.16 4.40
C GLY A 43 -5.86 2.33 4.38
N HIS A 44 -5.81 1.04 4.05
CA HIS A 44 -6.98 0.16 3.98
C HIS A 44 -7.31 -0.58 5.28
N GLY A 45 -6.37 -0.58 6.26
CA GLY A 45 -6.51 -1.32 7.51
C GLY A 45 -5.75 -2.64 7.51
N ALA A 46 -4.56 -2.67 8.15
CA ALA A 46 -3.65 -3.81 8.10
C ALA A 46 -4.21 -5.06 8.79
N VAL A 47 -4.80 -4.91 9.97
CA VAL A 47 -5.31 -6.02 10.77
C VAL A 47 -6.45 -6.78 10.08
N PRO A 48 -7.52 -6.12 9.58
CA PRO A 48 -8.58 -6.84 8.85
C PRO A 48 -8.10 -7.53 7.58
N VAL A 49 -7.16 -6.90 6.83
CA VAL A 49 -6.57 -7.52 5.63
C VAL A 49 -5.73 -8.74 6.02
N ALA A 50 -4.94 -8.66 7.09
CA ALA A 50 -4.12 -9.77 7.55
C ALA A 50 -4.97 -10.97 7.98
N HIS A 51 -5.98 -10.76 8.82
CA HIS A 51 -6.90 -11.83 9.24
C HIS A 51 -7.66 -12.47 8.09
N LEU A 52 -8.00 -11.69 7.04
CA LEU A 52 -8.70 -12.22 5.88
C LEU A 52 -7.92 -13.30 5.14
N ILE A 53 -6.59 -13.16 5.07
CA ILE A 53 -5.74 -13.98 4.19
C ILE A 53 -4.75 -14.87 4.96
N GLU A 54 -4.68 -14.73 6.29
CA GLU A 54 -3.70 -15.47 7.09
C GLU A 54 -3.77 -16.98 6.87
N ASP A 55 -4.97 -17.54 6.73
CA ASP A 55 -5.16 -18.98 6.56
C ASP A 55 -4.85 -19.52 5.16
N TYR A 56 -4.53 -18.65 4.19
CA TYR A 56 -4.19 -19.12 2.85
C TYR A 56 -2.80 -19.77 2.84
N ASP A 57 -2.71 -20.98 2.31
CA ASP A 57 -1.49 -21.80 2.29
C ASP A 57 -0.36 -21.21 1.43
N TYR A 58 -0.71 -20.43 0.39
CA TYR A 58 0.25 -19.73 -0.45
C TYR A 58 0.74 -18.39 0.14
N ILE A 59 0.14 -17.91 1.21
CA ILE A 59 0.66 -16.74 1.95
C ILE A 59 1.72 -17.24 2.94
N TRP A 60 2.97 -16.87 2.69
CA TRP A 60 4.07 -17.13 3.62
C TRP A 60 3.94 -16.29 4.88
N GLY A 61 3.61 -15.00 4.71
CA GLY A 61 3.49 -14.06 5.82
C GLY A 61 3.23 -12.65 5.33
N PHE A 62 3.55 -11.70 6.20
CA PHE A 62 3.25 -10.28 6.01
C PHE A 62 4.53 -9.45 5.98
N ALA A 63 4.46 -8.25 5.37
CA ALA A 63 5.55 -7.29 5.46
C ALA A 63 5.06 -5.92 5.93
N ALA A 64 5.79 -5.40 6.92
CA ALA A 64 5.65 -4.08 7.51
C ALA A 64 6.84 -3.17 7.13
N ALA A 65 6.77 -1.89 7.46
CA ALA A 65 7.87 -0.96 7.28
C ALA A 65 8.61 -0.63 8.58
N THR A 66 7.92 -0.71 9.73
CA THR A 66 8.46 -0.34 11.05
C THR A 66 8.21 -1.43 12.09
N ALA A 67 8.95 -1.35 13.20
CA ALA A 67 8.76 -2.26 14.32
C ALA A 67 7.36 -2.13 14.94
N GLU A 68 6.85 -0.91 15.07
CA GLU A 68 5.54 -0.63 15.66
C GLU A 68 4.41 -1.28 14.84
N GLU A 69 4.46 -1.19 13.50
CA GLU A 69 3.49 -1.86 12.63
C GLU A 69 3.52 -3.38 12.82
N ALA A 70 4.72 -3.97 12.88
CA ALA A 70 4.89 -5.41 13.04
C ALA A 70 4.43 -5.89 14.43
N ILE A 71 4.73 -5.15 15.50
CA ILE A 71 4.29 -5.42 16.86
C ILE A 71 2.76 -5.33 16.93
N HIS A 72 2.16 -4.29 16.35
CA HIS A 72 0.70 -4.14 16.31
C HIS A 72 0.00 -5.34 15.66
N LEU A 73 0.54 -5.87 14.57
CA LEU A 73 0.01 -7.09 13.94
C LEU A 73 0.11 -8.31 14.88
N ARG A 74 1.23 -8.47 15.60
CA ARG A 74 1.37 -9.55 16.59
C ARG A 74 0.38 -9.41 17.73
N GLU A 75 0.19 -8.20 18.26
CA GLU A 75 -0.79 -7.91 19.32
C GLU A 75 -2.23 -8.13 18.86
N ALA A 76 -2.50 -7.94 17.57
CA ALA A 76 -3.78 -8.29 16.95
C ALA A 76 -3.97 -9.80 16.71
N GLY A 77 -2.99 -10.65 17.09
CA GLY A 77 -3.10 -12.11 17.02
C GLY A 77 -2.58 -12.75 15.73
N ILE A 78 -1.95 -11.99 14.84
CA ILE A 78 -1.35 -12.55 13.61
C ILE A 78 -0.18 -13.48 13.98
N THR A 79 -0.21 -14.71 13.48
CA THR A 79 0.74 -15.79 13.81
C THR A 79 1.78 -16.05 12.73
N LYS A 80 1.41 -15.86 11.45
CA LYS A 80 2.34 -16.04 10.33
C LYS A 80 3.56 -15.12 10.42
N PRO A 81 4.67 -15.42 9.72
CA PRO A 81 5.87 -14.57 9.69
C PRO A 81 5.54 -13.10 9.37
N ILE A 82 6.23 -12.18 10.04
CA ILE A 82 6.17 -10.75 9.74
C ILE A 82 7.58 -10.26 9.46
N LEU A 83 7.81 -9.77 8.24
CA LEU A 83 9.07 -9.21 7.77
C LEU A 83 9.02 -7.69 7.79
N ILE A 84 10.01 -7.03 8.40
CA ILE A 84 10.20 -5.59 8.27
C ILE A 84 11.14 -5.34 7.09
N LEU A 85 10.64 -4.58 6.09
CA LEU A 85 11.38 -4.28 4.85
C LEU A 85 12.32 -3.08 4.95
N GLY A 86 12.35 -2.42 6.10
CA GLY A 86 13.21 -1.26 6.41
C GLY A 86 14.25 -1.59 7.46
N ILE A 87 15.13 -0.63 7.73
CA ILE A 87 16.08 -0.69 8.84
C ILE A 87 15.33 -0.42 10.15
N VAL A 88 15.69 -1.17 11.20
CA VAL A 88 15.12 -1.03 12.53
C VAL A 88 16.20 -0.52 13.49
N PHE A 89 15.84 0.42 14.36
CA PHE A 89 16.76 0.91 15.37
C PHE A 89 16.98 -0.11 16.49
N ASP A 90 18.19 -0.15 17.04
CA ASP A 90 18.64 -1.11 18.05
C ASP A 90 17.70 -1.21 19.26
N GLU A 91 17.04 -0.12 19.61
CA GLU A 91 16.10 -0.05 20.75
C GLU A 91 14.90 -0.99 20.62
N TYR A 92 14.56 -1.42 19.39
CA TYR A 92 13.48 -2.38 19.13
C TYR A 92 13.94 -3.85 19.07
N PHE A 93 15.23 -4.13 19.09
CA PHE A 93 15.71 -5.51 18.97
C PHE A 93 15.15 -6.46 20.04
N PRO A 94 14.99 -6.04 21.31
CA PRO A 94 14.34 -6.86 22.32
C PRO A 94 12.91 -7.28 21.93
N GLU A 95 12.12 -6.36 21.38
CA GLU A 95 10.76 -6.61 20.92
C GLU A 95 10.75 -7.50 19.67
N LEU A 96 11.65 -7.26 18.71
CA LEU A 96 11.72 -8.09 17.50
C LEU A 96 11.96 -9.56 17.86
N VAL A 97 12.91 -9.83 18.75
CA VAL A 97 13.21 -11.18 19.22
C VAL A 97 12.03 -11.76 20.03
N ARG A 98 11.45 -10.95 20.93
CA ARG A 98 10.32 -11.36 21.77
C ARG A 98 9.11 -11.78 20.93
N TYR A 99 8.75 -11.00 19.92
CA TYR A 99 7.58 -11.18 19.07
C TYR A 99 7.87 -12.02 17.81
N GLU A 100 9.10 -12.53 17.67
CA GLU A 100 9.54 -13.34 16.52
C GLU A 100 9.27 -12.64 15.18
N ILE A 101 9.63 -11.36 15.11
CA ILE A 101 9.56 -10.53 13.92
C ILE A 101 10.89 -10.63 13.17
N ARG A 102 10.83 -10.70 11.83
CA ARG A 102 11.97 -10.83 10.94
C ARG A 102 12.44 -9.43 10.51
N PRO A 103 13.60 -8.94 10.94
CA PRO A 103 14.18 -7.72 10.38
C PRO A 103 14.88 -7.99 9.04
N ALA A 104 14.91 -6.98 8.18
CA ALA A 104 15.88 -6.90 7.09
C ALA A 104 17.23 -6.44 7.68
N VAL A 105 18.31 -7.08 7.28
CA VAL A 105 19.67 -6.79 7.75
C VAL A 105 20.55 -6.32 6.60
N CYS A 106 21.32 -5.25 6.85
CA CYS A 106 22.16 -4.59 5.85
C CYS A 106 23.64 -4.48 6.28
N GLU A 107 24.00 -4.89 7.49
CA GLU A 107 25.38 -4.82 8.02
C GLU A 107 25.61 -5.84 9.15
N TYR A 108 26.86 -6.22 9.34
CA TYR A 108 27.26 -7.22 10.35
C TYR A 108 26.93 -6.79 11.78
N GLU A 109 27.16 -5.52 12.12
CA GLU A 109 26.99 -5.03 13.48
C GLU A 109 25.51 -5.07 13.92
N GLU A 110 24.59 -4.82 13.02
CA GLU A 110 23.15 -5.00 13.23
C GLU A 110 22.82 -6.46 13.54
N ALA A 111 23.29 -7.39 12.69
CA ALA A 111 23.11 -8.83 12.90
C ALA A 111 23.69 -9.31 14.22
N ARG A 112 24.89 -8.83 14.58
CA ARG A 112 25.56 -9.20 15.84
C ARG A 112 24.73 -8.80 17.06
N LYS A 113 24.20 -7.56 17.08
CA LYS A 113 23.35 -7.09 18.18
C LYS A 113 22.03 -7.86 18.28
N LEU A 114 21.42 -8.21 17.15
CA LEU A 114 20.24 -9.08 17.10
C LEU A 114 20.54 -10.48 17.65
N SER A 115 21.70 -11.04 17.29
CA SER A 115 22.18 -12.30 17.83
C SER A 115 22.42 -12.25 19.35
N ASP A 116 23.08 -11.20 19.84
CA ASP A 116 23.30 -10.98 21.27
C ASP A 116 21.97 -10.96 22.05
N GLU A 117 20.96 -10.27 21.52
CA GLU A 117 19.62 -10.21 22.11
C GLU A 117 18.91 -11.56 22.04
N ALA A 118 19.01 -12.29 20.92
CA ALA A 118 18.45 -13.63 20.76
C ALA A 118 19.04 -14.62 21.78
N VAL A 119 20.35 -14.56 22.01
CA VAL A 119 21.05 -15.36 23.05
C VAL A 119 20.51 -14.99 24.44
N LEU A 120 20.36 -13.71 24.74
CA LEU A 120 19.84 -13.22 26.03
C LEU A 120 18.42 -13.77 26.31
N GLN A 121 17.56 -13.76 25.30
CA GLN A 121 16.19 -14.25 25.40
C GLN A 121 16.06 -15.77 25.20
N LYS A 122 17.14 -16.49 24.87
CA LYS A 122 17.15 -17.94 24.54
C LYS A 122 16.17 -18.27 23.40
N LYS A 123 16.12 -17.42 22.41
CA LYS A 123 15.33 -17.57 21.18
C LYS A 123 16.27 -17.62 19.99
N THR A 124 15.73 -17.94 18.82
CA THR A 124 16.40 -17.78 17.52
C THR A 124 15.74 -16.59 16.82
N VAL A 125 16.53 -15.67 16.29
CA VAL A 125 16.07 -14.59 15.42
C VAL A 125 16.27 -15.01 13.96
N HIS A 126 15.22 -14.93 13.18
CA HIS A 126 15.27 -15.13 11.72
C HIS A 126 15.42 -13.78 11.04
N ILE A 127 16.36 -13.65 10.13
CA ILE A 127 16.64 -12.40 9.42
C ILE A 127 16.55 -12.59 7.91
N HIS A 128 16.27 -11.51 7.18
CA HIS A 128 16.44 -11.46 5.73
C HIS A 128 17.54 -10.49 5.33
N ILE A 129 18.50 -10.96 4.55
CA ILE A 129 19.56 -10.10 4.01
C ILE A 129 18.98 -9.22 2.91
N ALA A 130 19.13 -7.91 3.04
CA ALA A 130 18.80 -6.98 1.97
C ALA A 130 20.03 -6.75 1.07
N LEU A 131 19.86 -6.90 -0.25
CA LEU A 131 20.89 -6.63 -1.26
C LEU A 131 20.48 -5.43 -2.12
N ASP A 132 21.35 -4.43 -2.23
CA ASP A 132 21.15 -3.32 -3.16
C ASP A 132 21.72 -3.67 -4.53
N THR A 133 20.83 -3.93 -5.47
CA THR A 133 21.18 -4.20 -6.87
C THR A 133 20.96 -2.99 -7.78
N GLY A 134 20.53 -1.84 -7.21
CA GLY A 134 20.33 -0.62 -7.99
C GLY A 134 19.14 0.24 -7.56
N MET A 135 18.47 -0.06 -6.44
CA MET A 135 17.48 0.83 -5.82
C MET A 135 18.14 1.97 -5.03
N THR A 136 19.36 1.72 -4.52
CA THR A 136 20.21 2.68 -3.78
C THR A 136 19.50 3.27 -2.55
N ARG A 137 18.80 2.42 -1.82
CA ARG A 137 18.04 2.82 -0.64
C ARG A 137 18.54 2.16 0.65
N ILE A 138 18.63 0.83 0.67
CA ILE A 138 19.17 0.00 1.73
C ILE A 138 19.75 -1.28 1.14
N GLY A 139 20.60 -1.98 1.84
CA GLY A 139 21.11 -3.29 1.46
C GLY A 139 22.64 -3.32 1.33
N PHE A 140 23.18 -4.53 1.44
CA PHE A 140 24.58 -4.79 1.11
C PHE A 140 24.86 -4.42 -0.35
N ALA A 141 26.00 -3.80 -0.61
CA ALA A 141 26.44 -3.57 -1.98
C ALA A 141 26.86 -4.91 -2.63
N ASP A 142 26.75 -5.00 -3.96
CA ASP A 142 27.24 -6.12 -4.74
C ASP A 142 28.80 -6.10 -4.80
N ALA A 143 29.43 -6.62 -3.74
CA ALA A 143 30.88 -6.65 -3.58
C ALA A 143 31.33 -7.93 -2.84
N GLN A 144 32.55 -8.40 -3.12
CA GLN A 144 33.05 -9.67 -2.53
C GLN A 144 33.21 -9.58 -1.01
N GLU A 145 33.63 -8.44 -0.48
CA GLU A 145 33.73 -8.22 0.96
C GLU A 145 32.40 -8.44 1.69
N ASN A 146 31.26 -8.14 1.04
CA ASN A 146 29.94 -8.35 1.62
C ASN A 146 29.52 -9.83 1.62
N VAL A 147 30.01 -10.62 0.68
CA VAL A 147 29.85 -12.11 0.73
C VAL A 147 30.51 -12.67 1.98
N GLU A 148 31.74 -12.23 2.28
CA GLU A 148 32.48 -12.65 3.47
C GLU A 148 31.81 -12.13 4.76
N GLU A 149 31.20 -10.95 4.72
CA GLU A 149 30.45 -10.41 5.85
C GLU A 149 29.16 -11.22 6.12
N ILE A 150 28.41 -11.57 5.08
CA ILE A 150 27.21 -12.42 5.21
C ILE A 150 27.58 -13.81 5.74
N LYS A 151 28.72 -14.36 5.34
CA LYS A 151 29.25 -15.61 5.92
C LYS A 151 29.49 -15.47 7.43
N LYS A 152 30.10 -14.39 7.87
CA LYS A 152 30.27 -14.15 9.32
C LYS A 152 28.94 -13.99 10.04
N ILE A 153 27.94 -13.39 9.40
CA ILE A 153 26.59 -13.28 9.95
C ILE A 153 25.97 -14.66 10.13
N SER A 154 26.14 -15.59 9.18
CA SER A 154 25.60 -16.95 9.28
C SER A 154 26.22 -17.80 10.41
N GLU A 155 27.38 -17.38 10.93
CA GLU A 155 28.08 -18.04 12.04
C GLU A 155 27.69 -17.49 13.42
N LEU A 156 26.84 -16.44 13.48
CA LEU A 156 26.38 -15.83 14.72
C LEU A 156 25.43 -16.78 15.49
N PRO A 157 25.58 -16.87 16.83
CA PRO A 157 24.72 -17.76 17.62
C PRO A 157 23.29 -17.26 17.66
N ASN A 158 22.34 -18.18 17.66
CA ASN A 158 20.91 -17.86 17.77
C ASN A 158 20.36 -16.93 16.66
N LEU A 159 21.03 -16.91 15.49
CA LEU A 159 20.61 -16.16 14.32
C LEU A 159 20.54 -17.10 13.11
N GLU A 160 19.45 -17.02 12.34
CA GLU A 160 19.28 -17.76 11.11
C GLU A 160 18.98 -16.79 9.94
N ILE A 161 19.76 -16.92 8.87
CA ILE A 161 19.48 -16.22 7.61
C ILE A 161 18.36 -16.98 6.91
N GLU A 162 17.10 -16.57 7.15
CA GLU A 162 15.91 -17.20 6.58
C GLU A 162 15.70 -16.81 5.11
N GLY A 163 16.14 -15.60 4.72
CA GLY A 163 15.93 -15.13 3.36
C GLY A 163 16.92 -14.08 2.89
N MET A 164 16.89 -13.83 1.57
CA MET A 164 17.59 -12.73 0.94
C MET A 164 16.70 -12.05 -0.11
N PHE A 165 16.81 -10.75 -0.24
CA PHE A 165 15.99 -10.00 -1.20
C PHE A 165 16.68 -8.78 -1.79
N THR A 166 16.15 -8.37 -2.94
CA THR A 166 16.39 -7.04 -3.51
C THR A 166 15.06 -6.34 -3.80
N HIS A 167 15.11 -5.08 -4.21
CA HIS A 167 13.94 -4.33 -4.63
C HIS A 167 14.16 -3.68 -6.00
N PHE A 168 13.29 -4.00 -6.95
CA PHE A 168 13.35 -3.40 -8.27
C PHE A 168 12.95 -1.93 -8.23
N ALA A 169 13.77 -1.09 -8.84
CA ALA A 169 13.52 0.35 -8.91
C ALA A 169 12.57 0.73 -10.06
N ARG A 170 12.56 -0.08 -11.15
CA ARG A 170 11.95 0.25 -12.44
C ARG A 170 11.21 -0.94 -13.08
N ALA A 171 10.66 -1.86 -12.30
CA ALA A 171 9.94 -3.02 -12.84
C ALA A 171 8.58 -2.66 -13.44
N ASP A 172 8.04 -1.49 -13.12
CA ASP A 172 6.77 -0.95 -13.58
C ASP A 172 6.88 -0.10 -14.85
N GLU A 173 8.09 0.15 -15.34
CA GLU A 173 8.32 0.87 -16.59
C GLU A 173 8.21 -0.06 -17.82
N TYR A 174 7.88 0.50 -18.99
CA TYR A 174 7.78 -0.26 -20.24
C TYR A 174 9.08 -0.99 -20.59
N ASP A 175 10.23 -0.33 -20.43
CA ASP A 175 11.55 -0.96 -20.58
C ASP A 175 11.95 -1.71 -19.32
N ARG A 176 11.91 -3.04 -19.39
CA ARG A 176 12.31 -3.94 -18.30
C ARG A 176 13.81 -4.14 -18.14
N SER A 177 14.62 -3.65 -19.10
CA SER A 177 16.08 -3.88 -19.11
C SER A 177 16.76 -3.50 -17.78
N PRO A 178 16.45 -2.35 -17.14
CA PRO A 178 17.06 -2.01 -15.85
C PRO A 178 16.70 -2.98 -14.72
N ALA A 179 15.47 -3.48 -14.69
CA ALA A 179 15.05 -4.47 -13.71
C ALA A 179 15.69 -5.85 -13.96
N MET A 180 15.87 -6.23 -15.22
CA MET A 180 16.61 -7.46 -15.58
C MET A 180 18.08 -7.39 -15.13
N VAL A 181 18.75 -6.26 -15.29
CA VAL A 181 20.11 -6.05 -14.78
C VAL A 181 20.16 -6.20 -13.24
N GLN A 182 19.14 -5.68 -12.53
CA GLN A 182 19.05 -5.87 -11.09
C GLN A 182 18.86 -7.37 -10.73
N LEU A 183 18.05 -8.10 -11.48
CA LEU A 183 17.85 -9.53 -11.28
C LEU A 183 19.15 -10.30 -11.52
N GLU A 184 19.86 -10.02 -12.60
CA GLU A 184 21.15 -10.68 -12.91
C GLU A 184 22.18 -10.45 -11.78
N ARG A 185 22.30 -9.24 -11.28
CA ARG A 185 23.18 -8.92 -10.14
C ARG A 185 22.77 -9.69 -8.88
N TYR A 186 21.45 -9.76 -8.61
CA TYR A 186 20.93 -10.50 -7.47
C TYR A 186 21.29 -11.98 -7.56
N LEU A 187 21.07 -12.62 -8.71
CA LEU A 187 21.33 -14.04 -8.92
C LEU A 187 22.83 -14.35 -8.84
N ASP A 188 23.69 -13.49 -9.41
CA ASP A 188 25.14 -13.66 -9.31
C ASP A 188 25.64 -13.54 -7.87
N PHE A 189 25.16 -12.52 -7.14
CA PHE A 189 25.53 -12.35 -5.74
C PHE A 189 25.04 -13.52 -4.86
N SER A 190 23.79 -13.96 -5.06
CA SER A 190 23.23 -15.14 -4.36
C SER A 190 24.10 -16.38 -4.57
N ARG A 191 24.49 -16.66 -5.82
CA ARG A 191 25.36 -17.77 -6.15
C ARG A 191 26.72 -17.67 -5.41
N ARG A 192 27.34 -16.49 -5.34
CA ARG A 192 28.60 -16.29 -4.60
C ARG A 192 28.45 -16.54 -3.09
N VAL A 193 27.30 -16.16 -2.52
CA VAL A 193 26.97 -16.42 -1.10
C VAL A 193 26.83 -17.94 -0.87
N GLU A 194 26.15 -18.65 -1.75
CA GLU A 194 26.01 -20.12 -1.68
C GLU A 194 27.37 -20.82 -1.85
N GLU A 195 28.20 -20.38 -2.80
CA GLU A 195 29.58 -20.89 -3.01
C GLU A 195 30.47 -20.65 -1.79
N ALA A 196 30.22 -19.60 -0.99
CA ALA A 196 30.90 -19.35 0.27
C ALA A 196 30.41 -20.26 1.42
N GLY A 197 29.41 -21.12 1.17
CA GLY A 197 28.86 -22.11 2.09
C GLY A 197 27.71 -21.60 2.96
N VAL A 198 27.03 -20.53 2.56
CA VAL A 198 25.84 -19.99 3.26
C VAL A 198 24.59 -20.43 2.48
N GLU A 199 23.75 -21.27 3.10
CA GLU A 199 22.47 -21.68 2.55
C GLU A 199 21.38 -20.67 2.94
N ILE A 200 20.64 -20.14 1.95
CA ILE A 200 19.54 -19.20 2.16
C ILE A 200 18.28 -19.80 1.52
N PRO A 201 17.27 -20.19 2.31
CA PRO A 201 16.11 -20.91 1.77
C PRO A 201 15.11 -20.04 1.00
N LEU A 202 15.00 -18.74 1.33
CA LEU A 202 14.00 -17.86 0.73
C LEU A 202 14.64 -16.74 -0.08
N HIS A 203 14.25 -16.65 -1.36
CA HIS A 203 14.72 -15.64 -2.29
C HIS A 203 13.56 -14.83 -2.85
N HIS A 204 13.58 -13.49 -2.72
CA HIS A 204 12.50 -12.64 -3.20
C HIS A 204 12.96 -11.33 -3.85
N CYS A 205 12.68 -11.20 -5.16
CA CYS A 205 12.97 -10.00 -5.95
C CYS A 205 11.69 -9.24 -6.32
N SER A 206 10.66 -9.96 -6.81
CA SER A 206 9.44 -9.36 -7.34
C SER A 206 8.67 -8.55 -6.31
N ASN A 207 8.39 -7.28 -6.65
CA ASN A 207 7.32 -6.46 -6.09
C ASN A 207 6.04 -6.65 -6.92
N SER A 208 5.00 -5.84 -6.73
CA SER A 208 3.75 -5.93 -7.49
C SER A 208 3.94 -5.88 -9.01
N ALA A 209 4.84 -5.03 -9.51
CA ALA A 209 5.15 -4.95 -10.93
C ALA A 209 5.90 -6.21 -11.41
N GLY A 210 6.87 -6.69 -10.64
CA GLY A 210 7.59 -7.92 -10.93
C GLY A 210 6.65 -9.13 -11.00
N ILE A 211 5.68 -9.25 -10.09
CA ILE A 211 4.66 -10.33 -10.13
C ILE A 211 3.93 -10.32 -11.48
N ILE A 212 3.55 -9.15 -11.99
CA ILE A 212 2.78 -9.04 -13.23
C ILE A 212 3.66 -9.28 -14.45
N ARG A 213 4.86 -8.69 -14.51
CA ARG A 213 5.63 -8.51 -15.74
C ARG A 213 6.91 -9.35 -15.85
N MET A 214 7.40 -9.91 -14.72
CA MET A 214 8.71 -10.57 -14.66
C MET A 214 8.61 -11.96 -14.01
N PRO A 215 7.97 -12.95 -14.68
CA PRO A 215 7.84 -14.31 -14.13
C PRO A 215 9.19 -14.93 -13.74
N GLU A 216 10.26 -14.60 -14.47
CA GLU A 216 11.63 -15.03 -14.21
C GLU A 216 12.20 -14.52 -12.86
N ALA A 217 11.62 -13.46 -12.30
CA ALA A 217 12.04 -12.84 -11.03
C ALA A 217 11.19 -13.28 -9.82
N ASN A 218 10.17 -14.11 -10.03
CA ASN A 218 9.28 -14.52 -8.94
C ASN A 218 9.95 -15.45 -7.94
N LEU A 219 10.97 -16.20 -8.35
CA LEU A 219 11.74 -17.10 -7.50
C LEU A 219 10.82 -17.97 -6.61
N ASN A 220 11.21 -18.25 -5.36
CA ASN A 220 10.38 -19.07 -4.48
C ASN A 220 9.41 -18.25 -3.60
N ILE A 221 9.52 -16.91 -3.59
CA ILE A 221 8.61 -16.06 -2.87
C ILE A 221 8.51 -14.65 -3.50
N VAL A 222 7.31 -14.07 -3.53
CA VAL A 222 7.04 -12.74 -4.11
C VAL A 222 6.44 -11.79 -3.06
N ARG A 223 6.54 -10.47 -3.30
CA ARG A 223 5.99 -9.45 -2.40
C ARG A 223 4.84 -8.70 -3.09
N ALA A 224 3.61 -9.12 -2.82
CA ALA A 224 2.42 -8.43 -3.26
C ALA A 224 2.21 -7.17 -2.40
N GLY A 225 2.16 -6.01 -3.03
CA GLY A 225 1.95 -4.71 -2.38
C GLY A 225 0.71 -4.02 -2.93
N ILE A 226 0.89 -2.95 -3.71
CA ILE A 226 -0.21 -2.10 -4.17
C ILE A 226 -1.31 -2.83 -4.93
N THR A 227 -0.97 -3.91 -5.61
CA THR A 227 -1.94 -4.76 -6.32
C THR A 227 -2.97 -5.43 -5.40
N ILE A 228 -2.64 -5.65 -4.12
CA ILE A 228 -3.60 -6.12 -3.12
C ILE A 228 -4.81 -5.19 -3.06
N TYR A 229 -4.56 -3.89 -3.21
CA TYR A 229 -5.55 -2.83 -3.05
C TYR A 229 -6.25 -2.44 -4.35
N GLY A 230 -6.02 -3.22 -5.42
CA GLY A 230 -6.68 -3.01 -6.71
C GLY A 230 -6.14 -1.81 -7.50
N ILE A 231 -4.90 -1.41 -7.21
CA ILE A 231 -4.21 -0.30 -7.87
C ILE A 231 -3.05 -0.88 -8.68
N TYR A 232 -2.92 -0.49 -9.94
CA TYR A 232 -1.79 -0.89 -10.77
C TYR A 232 -0.53 -0.10 -10.41
N PRO A 233 0.67 -0.73 -10.47
CA PRO A 233 1.93 -0.08 -10.11
C PRO A 233 2.23 1.20 -10.87
N SER A 234 1.92 1.24 -12.16
CA SER A 234 1.99 2.42 -13.03
C SER A 234 1.02 2.28 -14.20
N SER A 235 0.89 3.33 -15.02
CA SER A 235 0.11 3.29 -16.26
C SER A 235 0.76 2.44 -17.36
N GLU A 236 2.02 2.06 -17.21
CA GLU A 236 2.79 1.24 -18.16
C GLU A 236 2.65 -0.26 -17.92
N VAL A 237 2.06 -0.66 -16.78
CA VAL A 237 1.83 -2.07 -16.46
C VAL A 237 0.57 -2.58 -17.15
N GLU A 238 0.68 -3.72 -17.81
CA GLU A 238 -0.40 -4.35 -18.56
C GLU A 238 -1.53 -4.80 -17.63
N ARG A 239 -2.75 -4.29 -17.88
CA ARG A 239 -3.94 -4.52 -17.03
C ARG A 239 -4.69 -5.82 -17.34
N ASP A 240 -4.36 -6.49 -18.43
CA ASP A 240 -5.00 -7.73 -18.88
C ASP A 240 -4.32 -9.00 -18.33
N ILE A 241 -3.09 -8.89 -17.82
CA ILE A 241 -2.34 -10.00 -17.23
C ILE A 241 -2.92 -10.39 -15.86
N VAL A 242 -3.11 -9.41 -14.98
CA VAL A 242 -3.72 -9.59 -13.65
C VAL A 242 -4.88 -8.61 -13.54
N LYS A 243 -6.10 -9.11 -13.46
CA LYS A 243 -7.31 -8.27 -13.41
C LYS A 243 -7.61 -7.86 -11.98
N LEU A 244 -7.31 -6.61 -11.65
CA LEU A 244 -7.50 -6.07 -10.32
C LEU A 244 -8.88 -5.41 -10.16
N GLU A 245 -9.45 -5.56 -8.96
CA GLU A 245 -10.66 -4.85 -8.53
C GLU A 245 -10.29 -3.78 -7.49
N PRO A 246 -10.74 -2.52 -7.65
CA PRO A 246 -10.54 -1.47 -6.65
C PRO A 246 -11.12 -1.88 -5.29
N VAL A 247 -10.33 -1.67 -4.23
CA VAL A 247 -10.70 -2.10 -2.87
C VAL A 247 -11.36 -0.99 -2.07
N MET A 248 -10.92 0.26 -2.24
CA MET A 248 -11.41 1.40 -1.47
C MET A 248 -12.39 2.25 -2.26
N GLU A 249 -13.54 2.54 -1.64
CA GLU A 249 -14.40 3.66 -2.02
C GLU A 249 -14.39 4.73 -0.92
N LEU A 250 -14.40 6.00 -1.30
CA LEU A 250 -14.52 7.11 -0.37
C LEU A 250 -15.90 7.76 -0.54
N LYS A 251 -16.75 7.63 0.47
CA LYS A 251 -18.14 8.08 0.48
C LYS A 251 -18.39 9.16 1.50
N SER A 252 -19.25 10.12 1.17
CA SER A 252 -19.69 11.19 2.01
C SER A 252 -21.16 11.54 1.75
N HIS A 253 -21.65 12.68 2.25
CA HIS A 253 -23.02 13.12 2.06
C HIS A 253 -23.07 14.65 1.86
N VAL A 254 -24.07 15.11 1.13
CA VAL A 254 -24.38 16.53 1.04
C VAL A 254 -24.83 17.06 2.41
N THR A 255 -24.19 18.11 2.91
CA THR A 255 -24.58 18.75 4.20
C THR A 255 -25.47 19.96 4.03
N TYR A 256 -25.32 20.67 2.93
CA TYR A 256 -26.06 21.92 2.66
C TYR A 256 -26.19 22.16 1.15
N VAL A 257 -27.31 22.69 0.72
CA VAL A 257 -27.56 23.09 -0.67
C VAL A 257 -28.10 24.52 -0.67
N LYS A 258 -27.63 25.37 -1.59
CA LYS A 258 -28.11 26.73 -1.80
C LYS A 258 -27.99 27.16 -3.26
N ASP A 259 -28.81 28.13 -3.63
CA ASP A 259 -28.63 28.87 -4.88
C ASP A 259 -27.65 30.04 -4.66
N VAL A 260 -26.79 30.30 -5.61
CA VAL A 260 -25.87 31.45 -5.66
C VAL A 260 -26.07 32.21 -6.95
N PRO A 261 -26.13 33.58 -6.91
CA PRO A 261 -26.30 34.37 -8.11
C PRO A 261 -25.04 34.42 -8.97
N ALA A 262 -25.21 34.84 -10.22
CA ALA A 262 -24.07 35.20 -11.08
C ALA A 262 -23.23 36.29 -10.40
N GLY A 263 -21.92 36.24 -10.55
CA GLY A 263 -20.94 37.13 -9.93
C GLY A 263 -20.54 36.73 -8.49
N ALA A 264 -21.17 35.73 -7.88
CA ALA A 264 -20.82 35.28 -6.54
C ALA A 264 -19.45 34.54 -6.55
N ALA A 265 -18.56 34.97 -5.64
CA ALA A 265 -17.27 34.29 -5.41
C ALA A 265 -17.45 33.10 -4.47
N ILE A 266 -16.88 31.96 -4.79
CA ILE A 266 -17.01 30.70 -4.05
C ILE A 266 -15.68 30.30 -3.44
N SER A 267 -15.71 29.92 -2.14
CA SER A 267 -14.58 29.43 -1.36
C SER A 267 -13.48 30.47 -1.10
N TYR A 268 -12.44 30.06 -0.40
CA TYR A 268 -11.30 30.91 -0.02
C TYR A 268 -10.63 31.55 -1.23
N GLY A 269 -10.44 32.88 -1.14
CA GLY A 269 -9.77 33.66 -2.16
C GLY A 269 -10.62 33.90 -3.41
N GLY A 270 -11.90 33.47 -3.43
CA GLY A 270 -12.80 33.69 -4.57
C GLY A 270 -12.24 33.18 -5.90
N THR A 271 -11.51 32.06 -5.89
CA THR A 271 -10.83 31.53 -7.08
C THR A 271 -11.79 30.98 -8.13
N TYR A 272 -13.04 30.82 -7.77
CA TYR A 272 -14.16 30.56 -8.66
C TYR A 272 -15.20 31.66 -8.50
N VAL A 273 -15.64 32.23 -9.62
CA VAL A 273 -16.74 33.23 -9.65
C VAL A 273 -17.83 32.66 -10.55
N ALA A 274 -19.03 32.59 -10.02
CA ALA A 274 -20.18 32.06 -10.75
C ALA A 274 -20.49 32.92 -11.98
N ASP A 275 -20.49 32.38 -13.17
CA ASP A 275 -20.83 33.04 -14.44
C ASP A 275 -22.35 33.14 -14.69
N ARG A 276 -23.10 32.31 -13.98
CA ARG A 276 -24.57 32.21 -14.03
C ARG A 276 -25.12 31.92 -12.63
N LYS A 277 -26.45 31.88 -12.48
CA LYS A 277 -27.04 31.31 -11.25
C LYS A 277 -26.69 29.82 -11.15
N LEU A 278 -26.13 29.42 -10.02
CA LEU A 278 -25.75 28.05 -9.73
C LEU A 278 -26.51 27.51 -8.52
N ARG A 279 -26.77 26.22 -8.51
CA ARG A 279 -27.14 25.42 -7.33
C ARG A 279 -25.90 24.75 -6.79
N VAL A 280 -25.50 25.04 -5.57
CA VAL A 280 -24.25 24.65 -4.96
C VAL A 280 -24.50 23.73 -3.77
N ALA A 281 -23.88 22.54 -3.77
CA ALA A 281 -23.87 21.64 -2.62
C ALA A 281 -22.55 21.72 -1.86
N THR A 282 -22.61 21.57 -0.53
CA THR A 282 -21.45 21.49 0.35
C THR A 282 -21.23 20.04 0.79
N VAL A 283 -19.99 19.56 0.62
CA VAL A 283 -19.53 18.22 1.01
C VAL A 283 -18.59 18.35 2.21
N PRO A 284 -18.82 17.62 3.34
CA PRO A 284 -18.08 17.80 4.59
C PRO A 284 -16.77 16.96 4.60
N VAL A 285 -15.94 17.13 3.58
CA VAL A 285 -14.64 16.48 3.41
C VAL A 285 -13.62 17.55 2.99
N GLY A 286 -12.38 17.43 3.46
CA GLY A 286 -11.34 18.35 3.08
C GLY A 286 -9.93 17.77 3.23
N TYR A 287 -8.92 18.64 3.14
CA TYR A 287 -7.53 18.17 3.16
C TYR A 287 -7.11 17.60 4.52
N ALA A 288 -7.78 17.89 5.61
CA ALA A 288 -7.54 17.25 6.91
C ALA A 288 -8.01 15.79 6.97
N ASP A 289 -8.80 15.36 5.98
CA ASP A 289 -9.23 13.98 5.79
C ASP A 289 -8.34 13.21 4.80
N GLY A 290 -7.35 13.90 4.18
CA GLY A 290 -6.51 13.37 3.10
C GLY A 290 -6.98 13.74 1.69
N TYR A 291 -8.12 14.42 1.54
CA TYR A 291 -8.64 14.82 0.22
C TYR A 291 -7.91 16.06 -0.31
N SER A 292 -7.11 15.91 -1.34
CA SER A 292 -6.11 16.89 -1.77
C SER A 292 -6.67 18.28 -2.07
N ARG A 293 -6.02 19.32 -1.51
CA ARG A 293 -6.33 20.72 -1.84
C ARG A 293 -6.05 21.08 -3.30
N GLN A 294 -5.22 20.31 -4.00
CA GLN A 294 -4.90 20.52 -5.42
C GLN A 294 -6.06 20.16 -6.36
N LEU A 295 -7.09 19.47 -5.86
CA LEU A 295 -8.34 19.23 -6.59
C LEU A 295 -9.22 20.49 -6.73
N SER A 296 -8.85 21.62 -6.11
CA SER A 296 -9.53 22.90 -6.21
C SER A 296 -9.71 23.34 -7.67
N ASN A 297 -10.96 23.61 -8.09
CA ASN A 297 -11.35 23.97 -9.46
C ASN A 297 -10.97 22.93 -10.56
N LYS A 298 -10.55 21.71 -10.18
CA LYS A 298 -10.12 20.68 -11.14
C LYS A 298 -10.90 19.37 -10.98
N GLY A 299 -11.12 18.97 -9.73
CA GLY A 299 -11.76 17.71 -9.42
C GLY A 299 -13.27 17.75 -9.51
N TRP A 300 -13.86 16.61 -9.35
CA TRP A 300 -15.32 16.41 -9.25
C TRP A 300 -15.62 15.26 -8.28
N VAL A 301 -16.88 15.16 -7.91
CA VAL A 301 -17.43 14.01 -7.19
C VAL A 301 -18.64 13.48 -7.95
N LEU A 302 -19.16 12.32 -7.57
CA LEU A 302 -20.41 11.81 -8.12
C LEU A 302 -21.54 12.02 -7.13
N ILE A 303 -22.70 12.44 -7.66
CA ILE A 303 -23.97 12.54 -6.94
C ILE A 303 -25.06 12.08 -7.91
N HIS A 304 -25.89 11.10 -7.50
CA HIS A 304 -26.93 10.51 -8.34
C HIS A 304 -26.40 10.00 -9.69
N GLY A 305 -25.20 9.36 -9.71
CA GLY A 305 -24.57 8.85 -10.93
C GLY A 305 -24.07 9.94 -11.88
N ARG A 306 -23.88 11.20 -11.43
CA ARG A 306 -23.46 12.31 -12.29
C ARG A 306 -22.30 13.09 -11.67
N LYS A 307 -21.40 13.58 -12.53
CA LYS A 307 -20.25 14.39 -12.12
C LYS A 307 -20.68 15.77 -11.64
N ALA A 308 -20.30 16.11 -10.40
CA ALA A 308 -20.47 17.42 -9.78
C ALA A 308 -19.10 18.10 -9.61
N PRO A 309 -18.73 19.09 -10.42
CA PRO A 309 -17.43 19.76 -10.38
C PRO A 309 -17.18 20.50 -9.07
N ILE A 310 -15.94 20.49 -8.57
CA ILE A 310 -15.50 21.22 -7.38
C ILE A 310 -15.38 22.72 -7.72
N LEU A 311 -16.08 23.56 -6.95
CA LEU A 311 -16.11 25.01 -7.09
C LEU A 311 -15.19 25.69 -6.08
N GLY A 312 -14.17 26.37 -6.55
CA GLY A 312 -13.23 27.07 -5.69
C GLY A 312 -12.26 26.13 -4.97
N ARG A 313 -11.71 26.58 -3.85
CA ARG A 313 -10.71 25.84 -3.09
C ARG A 313 -11.33 24.78 -2.20
N VAL A 314 -10.73 23.57 -2.18
CA VAL A 314 -10.97 22.58 -1.13
C VAL A 314 -10.44 23.15 0.18
N CYS A 315 -11.30 23.21 1.21
CA CYS A 315 -10.98 23.71 2.55
C CYS A 315 -10.47 22.57 3.45
N MET A 316 -10.20 22.87 4.70
CA MET A 316 -9.73 21.89 5.68
C MET A 316 -10.72 20.74 5.87
N ASP A 317 -12.02 21.06 5.98
CA ASP A 317 -13.08 20.13 6.40
C ASP A 317 -14.24 20.03 5.42
N GLN A 318 -14.28 20.84 4.35
CA GLN A 318 -15.40 20.89 3.39
C GLN A 318 -14.95 21.49 2.05
N PHE A 319 -15.76 21.22 1.02
CA PHE A 319 -15.68 21.90 -0.27
C PHE A 319 -17.06 22.01 -0.91
N MET A 320 -17.18 22.80 -1.96
CA MET A 320 -18.41 23.05 -2.68
C MET A 320 -18.35 22.44 -4.07
N VAL A 321 -19.51 21.96 -4.55
CA VAL A 321 -19.66 21.40 -5.89
C VAL A 321 -20.86 22.00 -6.62
N ASP A 322 -20.79 22.09 -7.94
CA ASP A 322 -21.90 22.49 -8.80
C ASP A 322 -22.87 21.32 -8.98
N VAL A 323 -24.12 21.50 -8.56
CA VAL A 323 -25.19 20.52 -8.74
C VAL A 323 -26.35 21.09 -9.57
N THR A 324 -26.11 22.17 -10.32
CA THR A 324 -27.12 22.88 -11.09
C THR A 324 -27.84 21.96 -12.08
N GLU A 325 -27.08 21.11 -12.77
CA GLU A 325 -27.61 20.18 -13.77
C GLU A 325 -27.98 18.80 -13.16
N ILE A 326 -27.81 18.62 -11.84
CA ILE A 326 -28.18 17.39 -11.13
C ILE A 326 -29.49 17.63 -10.40
N GLY A 327 -30.58 17.04 -10.87
CA GLY A 327 -31.90 17.28 -10.29
C GLY A 327 -32.02 16.83 -8.84
N ASP A 328 -32.82 17.56 -8.05
CA ASP A 328 -33.28 17.23 -6.69
C ASP A 328 -32.19 16.88 -5.65
N VAL A 329 -30.96 17.38 -5.82
CA VAL A 329 -29.91 17.20 -4.80
C VAL A 329 -30.34 17.90 -3.51
N LYS A 330 -30.27 17.18 -2.39
CA LYS A 330 -30.67 17.64 -1.06
C LYS A 330 -29.68 17.18 0.01
N LYS A 331 -29.81 17.77 1.19
CA LYS A 331 -29.07 17.35 2.36
C LYS A 331 -29.29 15.86 2.65
N GLY A 332 -28.21 15.12 2.86
CA GLY A 332 -28.21 13.68 3.14
C GLY A 332 -27.98 12.81 1.91
N ASP A 333 -28.03 13.35 0.69
CA ASP A 333 -27.72 12.58 -0.51
C ASP A 333 -26.26 12.13 -0.48
N GLU A 334 -26.02 10.88 -0.91
CA GLU A 334 -24.68 10.31 -0.93
C GLU A 334 -23.79 11.03 -1.96
N VAL A 335 -22.54 11.18 -1.62
CA VAL A 335 -21.48 11.75 -2.46
C VAL A 335 -20.35 10.75 -2.57
N THR A 336 -20.03 10.34 -3.78
CA THR A 336 -18.88 9.47 -4.06
C THR A 336 -17.67 10.30 -4.47
N LEU A 337 -16.62 10.28 -3.66
CA LEU A 337 -15.36 10.96 -3.93
C LEU A 337 -14.37 10.05 -4.69
N ILE A 338 -14.39 8.76 -4.35
CA ILE A 338 -13.65 7.68 -5.02
C ILE A 338 -14.61 6.49 -5.03
N GLY A 339 -14.66 5.76 -6.14
CA GLY A 339 -15.52 4.58 -6.29
C GLY A 339 -16.66 4.78 -7.26
N ARG A 340 -17.69 3.93 -7.15
CA ARG A 340 -18.81 3.85 -8.09
C ARG A 340 -20.06 4.54 -7.56
N ASP A 341 -20.78 5.21 -8.50
CA ASP A 341 -22.13 5.71 -8.29
C ASP A 341 -22.93 5.49 -9.59
N GLY A 342 -23.83 4.53 -9.59
CA GLY A 342 -24.49 4.06 -10.81
C GLY A 342 -23.50 3.49 -11.84
N ASP A 343 -23.54 4.01 -13.05
CA ASP A 343 -22.64 3.59 -14.14
C ASP A 343 -21.29 4.36 -14.12
N GLU A 344 -21.22 5.46 -13.37
CA GLU A 344 -20.01 6.28 -13.26
C GLU A 344 -19.04 5.74 -12.22
N PHE A 345 -17.74 5.99 -12.45
CA PHE A 345 -16.66 5.57 -11.56
C PHE A 345 -15.56 6.64 -11.48
N ILE A 346 -15.06 6.89 -10.27
CA ILE A 346 -13.88 7.72 -10.02
C ILE A 346 -12.79 6.82 -9.44
N GLY A 347 -11.72 6.59 -10.22
CA GLY A 347 -10.55 5.83 -9.79
C GLY A 347 -9.61 6.66 -8.93
N ILE A 348 -8.89 5.99 -8.02
CA ILE A 348 -7.89 6.66 -7.18
C ILE A 348 -6.71 7.15 -8.02
N GLU A 349 -6.36 6.46 -9.11
CA GLU A 349 -5.33 6.87 -10.07
C GLU A 349 -5.74 8.15 -10.78
N GLU A 350 -7.01 8.24 -11.25
CA GLU A 350 -7.53 9.43 -11.92
C GLU A 350 -7.47 10.67 -11.03
N ILE A 351 -7.88 10.53 -9.77
CA ILE A 351 -7.83 11.62 -8.79
C ILE A 351 -6.38 11.98 -8.42
N GLY A 352 -5.52 10.97 -8.29
CA GLY A 352 -4.09 11.16 -8.07
C GLY A 352 -3.45 12.00 -9.18
N ASP A 353 -3.67 11.61 -10.43
CA ASP A 353 -3.14 12.30 -11.61
C ASP A 353 -3.64 13.76 -11.70
N LEU A 354 -4.93 14.00 -11.45
CA LEU A 354 -5.51 15.35 -11.43
C LEU A 354 -4.85 16.29 -10.43
N CYS A 355 -4.44 15.76 -9.29
CA CYS A 355 -3.79 16.56 -8.25
C CYS A 355 -2.26 16.45 -8.24
N GLY A 356 -1.67 15.76 -9.22
CA GLY A 356 -0.22 15.58 -9.31
C GLY A 356 0.37 14.76 -8.17
N ARG A 357 -0.41 13.81 -7.64
CA ARG A 357 -0.01 12.86 -6.60
C ARG A 357 0.02 11.45 -7.14
N PHE A 358 0.99 10.69 -6.69
CA PHE A 358 1.04 9.26 -6.97
C PHE A 358 -0.10 8.53 -6.25
N SER A 359 -0.73 7.55 -6.91
CA SER A 359 -1.91 6.85 -6.36
C SER A 359 -1.67 6.19 -4.99
N TYR A 360 -0.45 5.68 -4.75
CA TYR A 360 -0.03 5.12 -3.45
C TYR A 360 -0.05 6.20 -2.34
N GLU A 361 0.50 7.38 -2.63
CA GLU A 361 0.50 8.52 -1.71
C GLU A 361 -0.93 8.92 -1.37
N PHE A 362 -1.79 9.05 -2.40
CA PHE A 362 -3.17 9.42 -2.19
C PHE A 362 -3.94 8.43 -1.30
N ALA A 363 -3.73 7.12 -1.49
CA ALA A 363 -4.35 6.09 -0.67
C ALA A 363 -3.89 6.17 0.81
N CYS A 364 -2.57 6.35 1.03
CA CYS A 364 -1.99 6.47 2.36
C CYS A 364 -2.42 7.75 3.10
N ASP A 365 -2.73 8.83 2.37
CA ASP A 365 -3.11 10.12 2.96
C ASP A 365 -4.53 10.14 3.53
N ILE A 366 -5.39 9.16 3.18
CA ILE A 366 -6.70 9.04 3.81
C ILE A 366 -6.52 8.79 5.30
N GLY A 367 -6.61 9.86 6.09
CA GLY A 367 -6.21 9.90 7.48
C GLY A 367 -7.13 9.13 8.45
N PRO A 368 -6.75 9.03 9.73
CA PRO A 368 -7.52 8.30 10.75
C PRO A 368 -8.84 9.01 11.12
N ARG A 369 -9.06 10.26 10.68
CA ARG A 369 -10.36 10.95 10.81
C ARG A 369 -11.44 10.32 9.93
N VAL A 370 -11.07 9.53 8.93
CA VAL A 370 -11.98 8.81 8.03
C VAL A 370 -12.10 7.38 8.53
N PRO A 371 -13.23 6.98 9.11
CA PRO A 371 -13.42 5.60 9.58
C PRO A 371 -13.43 4.64 8.39
N ARG A 372 -12.82 3.45 8.57
CA ARG A 372 -12.89 2.34 7.64
C ARG A 372 -14.11 1.50 7.97
N VAL A 373 -14.86 1.14 6.95
CA VAL A 373 -16.02 0.26 7.01
C VAL A 373 -15.74 -0.93 6.10
N TYR A 374 -15.66 -2.12 6.68
CA TYR A 374 -15.29 -3.32 5.93
C TYR A 374 -16.53 -4.04 5.43
N ILE A 375 -16.52 -4.39 4.14
CA ILE A 375 -17.61 -5.12 3.49
C ILE A 375 -17.09 -6.49 3.07
N LYS A 376 -17.82 -7.54 3.49
CA LYS A 376 -17.59 -8.92 3.09
C LYS A 376 -18.90 -9.58 2.69
N ASN A 377 -18.96 -10.20 1.48
CA ASN A 377 -20.17 -10.80 0.93
C ASN A 377 -21.38 -9.83 0.95
N GLY A 378 -21.12 -8.55 0.61
CA GLY A 378 -22.12 -7.48 0.58
C GLY A 378 -22.63 -7.03 1.96
N LYS A 379 -21.98 -7.41 3.06
CA LYS A 379 -22.37 -7.03 4.44
C LYS A 379 -21.24 -6.33 5.16
N GLU A 380 -21.60 -5.32 5.96
CA GLU A 380 -20.69 -4.69 6.92
C GLU A 380 -20.34 -5.66 8.04
N ILE A 381 -19.03 -5.77 8.36
CA ILE A 381 -18.49 -6.63 9.43
C ILE A 381 -17.73 -5.82 10.47
#